data_6e0274cc38171569bf1559ace2659558
#
_entry.id   6e0274cc38171569bf1559ace2659558
#
_cell.length_a   1.000
_cell.length_b   1.000
_cell.length_c   1.000
_cell.angle_alpha   90.00
_cell.angle_beta   90.00
_cell.angle_gamma   90.00
#
_symmetry.space_group_name_H-M   'P 1'
#
loop_
_entity.id
_entity.type
_entity.pdbx_description
1 polymer ?
#
loop_
_entity_poly.entity_id
_entity_poly.type
_entity_poly.pdbx_seq_one_letter_code
_entity_poly.pdbx_strand_id
1 'polypeptide(L)'
;MPGFLVETYLARGHAHELPGRDRRARSAAAELTCVSFDRSIHVPEDEVCFYVFDAPSSRDALLAAEHAELDPIRVVEAVSSSPLKEGT
;
A
#
# COMPACT_ATOMS: atom_id res chain seq x y z
N MET A 1 0.22 13.47 5.98
CA MET A 1 1.41 12.63 5.85
C MET A 1 1.60 12.19 4.43
N PRO A 2 2.83 11.95 4.02
CA PRO A 2 3.04 11.51 2.65
C PRO A 2 2.45 10.12 2.41
N GLY A 3 2.08 9.88 1.17
CA GLY A 3 1.61 8.58 0.76
C GLY A 3 2.73 7.82 0.09
N PHE A 4 2.72 6.51 0.24
CA PHE A 4 3.71 5.63 -0.37
C PHE A 4 3.03 4.48 -1.07
N LEU A 5 3.55 4.13 -2.23
CA LEU A 5 3.10 2.95 -2.95
C LEU A 5 4.07 1.83 -2.68
N VAL A 6 3.55 0.73 -2.17
CA VAL A 6 4.36 -0.46 -1.95
C VAL A 6 4.03 -1.43 -3.08
N GLU A 7 5.01 -1.70 -3.92
CA GLU A 7 4.81 -2.57 -5.07
C GLU A 7 5.05 -4.02 -4.69
N THR A 8 4.13 -4.90 -5.07
CA THR A 8 4.25 -6.33 -4.79
C THR A 8 3.84 -7.10 -6.03
N TYR A 9 4.22 -8.37 -6.08
CA TYR A 9 3.79 -9.26 -7.14
C TYR A 9 2.46 -9.91 -6.75
N LEU A 10 1.52 -9.97 -7.67
CA LEU A 10 0.29 -10.71 -7.48
C LEU A 10 -0.13 -11.26 -8.84
N ALA A 11 -0.06 -12.56 -8.99
CA ALA A 11 -0.37 -13.21 -10.24
C ALA A 11 -1.79 -12.91 -10.72
N ARG A 12 -1.95 -12.87 -12.04
CA ARG A 12 -3.21 -12.48 -12.65
C ARG A 12 -4.40 -13.29 -12.13
N GLY A 13 -4.24 -14.56 -11.94
CA GLY A 13 -5.34 -15.41 -11.50
C GLY A 13 -5.56 -15.44 -10.00
N HIS A 14 -4.87 -14.59 -9.24
CA HIS A 14 -4.92 -14.65 -7.79
C HIS A 14 -5.61 -13.45 -7.15
N ALA A 15 -6.48 -12.78 -7.89
CA ALA A 15 -7.20 -11.63 -7.33
C ALA A 15 -8.01 -11.99 -6.10
N HIS A 16 -8.36 -13.26 -5.94
CA HIS A 16 -9.12 -13.69 -4.77
C HIS A 16 -8.33 -13.53 -3.48
N GLU A 17 -7.02 -13.29 -3.57
CA GLU A 17 -6.20 -13.07 -2.38
C GLU A 17 -6.29 -11.63 -1.86
N LEU A 18 -6.84 -10.71 -2.66
CA LEU A 18 -6.86 -9.31 -2.29
C LEU A 18 -7.54 -9.01 -0.95
N PRO A 19 -8.72 -9.56 -0.67
CA PRO A 19 -9.36 -9.24 0.61
C PRO A 19 -8.50 -9.63 1.81
N GLY A 20 -7.83 -10.76 1.73
CA GLY A 20 -6.96 -11.21 2.81
C GLY A 20 -5.74 -10.33 2.95
N ARG A 21 -5.13 -9.96 1.80
CA ARG A 21 -3.97 -9.08 1.82
C ARG A 21 -4.34 -7.70 2.36
N ASP A 22 -5.49 -7.17 1.97
CA ASP A 22 -5.94 -5.88 2.47
C ASP A 22 -6.17 -5.92 3.98
N ARG A 23 -6.72 -7.01 4.47
CA ARG A 23 -6.94 -7.16 5.89
C ARG A 23 -5.62 -7.16 6.65
N ARG A 24 -4.62 -7.89 6.12
CA ARG A 24 -3.31 -7.93 6.77
C ARG A 24 -2.63 -6.56 6.73
N ALA A 25 -2.78 -5.84 5.61
CA ALA A 25 -2.19 -4.51 5.51
C ALA A 25 -2.80 -3.56 6.53
N ARG A 26 -4.12 -3.62 6.67
CA ARG A 26 -4.82 -2.75 7.60
C ARG A 26 -4.45 -3.09 9.04
N SER A 27 -4.36 -4.37 9.37
CA SER A 27 -3.98 -4.80 10.70
C SER A 27 -2.54 -4.40 11.03
N ALA A 28 -1.65 -4.57 10.08
CA ALA A 28 -0.25 -4.22 10.29
C ALA A 28 -0.10 -2.72 10.52
N ALA A 29 -0.80 -1.91 9.73
CA ALA A 29 -0.74 -0.47 9.90
C ALA A 29 -1.27 -0.06 11.28
N ALA A 30 -2.32 -0.72 11.73
CA ALA A 30 -2.92 -0.39 13.01
C ALA A 30 -1.98 -0.66 14.18
N GLU A 31 -1.03 -1.57 13.99
CA GLU A 31 -0.07 -1.89 15.04
C GLU A 31 1.12 -0.94 15.05
N LEU A 32 1.27 -0.12 14.02
CA LEU A 32 2.38 0.83 13.94
C LEU A 32 1.86 2.23 14.17
N THR A 33 2.62 3.00 14.93
CA THR A 33 2.26 4.37 15.20
C THR A 33 2.40 5.20 13.94
N CYS A 34 1.45 6.01 13.63
CA CYS A 34 1.52 6.97 12.52
C CYS A 34 1.51 6.36 11.12
N VAL A 35 1.07 5.13 10.99
CA VAL A 35 0.91 4.52 9.67
C VAL A 35 -0.56 4.15 9.49
N SER A 36 -1.10 4.42 8.32
CA SER A 36 -2.44 3.96 8.00
C SER A 36 -2.46 3.39 6.60
N PHE A 37 -3.34 2.42 6.39
CA PHE A 37 -3.50 1.78 5.09
C PHE A 37 -4.70 2.39 4.39
N ASP A 38 -4.51 2.84 3.15
CA ASP A 38 -5.57 3.45 2.38
C ASP A 38 -6.30 2.40 1.53
N ARG A 39 -5.59 1.85 0.54
CA ARG A 39 -6.22 0.89 -0.35
C ARG A 39 -5.16 0.12 -1.13
N SER A 40 -5.60 -0.93 -1.84
CA SER A 40 -4.75 -1.63 -2.76
C SER A 40 -5.20 -1.37 -4.19
N ILE A 41 -4.28 -1.49 -5.13
CA ILE A 41 -4.55 -1.29 -6.55
C ILE A 41 -3.92 -2.46 -7.27
N HIS A 42 -4.74 -3.34 -7.83
CA HIS A 42 -4.25 -4.52 -8.53
C HIS A 42 -4.25 -4.25 -10.02
N VAL A 43 -3.13 -4.52 -10.67
CA VAL A 43 -2.99 -4.38 -12.11
C VAL A 43 -2.72 -5.78 -12.66
N PRO A 44 -3.76 -6.52 -13.00
CA PRO A 44 -3.61 -7.94 -13.35
C PRO A 44 -2.72 -8.20 -14.56
N GLU A 45 -2.76 -7.34 -15.55
CA GLU A 45 -1.96 -7.54 -16.73
C GLU A 45 -0.47 -7.50 -16.44
N ASP A 46 -0.07 -6.72 -15.47
CA ASP A 46 1.33 -6.62 -15.10
C ASP A 46 1.66 -7.50 -13.90
N GLU A 47 0.66 -8.16 -13.36
CA GLU A 47 0.79 -9.02 -12.19
C GLU A 47 1.41 -8.28 -11.02
N VAL A 48 0.95 -7.05 -10.82
CA VAL A 48 1.45 -6.18 -9.77
C VAL A 48 0.29 -5.75 -8.90
N CYS A 49 0.55 -5.64 -7.63
CA CYS A 49 -0.41 -5.06 -6.70
C CYS A 49 0.29 -4.01 -5.88
N PHE A 50 -0.27 -2.80 -5.87
CA PHE A 50 0.25 -1.71 -5.07
C PHE A 50 -0.59 -1.55 -3.82
N TYR A 51 0.08 -1.32 -2.71
CA TYR A 51 -0.60 -1.01 -1.46
C TYR A 51 -0.26 0.42 -1.09
N VAL A 52 -1.27 1.23 -0.84
CA VAL A 52 -1.09 2.66 -0.55
C VAL A 52 -1.15 2.86 0.94
N PHE A 53 -0.04 3.31 1.50
CA PHE A 53 0.04 3.62 2.94
C PHE A 53 0.35 5.09 3.12
N ASP A 54 -0.21 5.69 4.18
CA ASP A 54 0.22 7.00 4.63
C ASP A 54 1.16 6.75 5.80
N ALA A 55 2.34 7.32 5.73
CA ALA A 55 3.37 7.06 6.73
C ALA A 55 4.34 8.24 6.79
N PRO A 56 5.07 8.39 7.88
CA PRO A 56 6.04 9.48 7.98
C PRO A 56 7.22 9.31 7.03
N SER A 57 7.55 8.10 6.64
CA SER A 57 8.70 7.85 5.77
C SER A 57 8.50 6.57 4.98
N SER A 58 9.31 6.39 3.94
CA SER A 58 9.25 5.16 3.15
C SER A 58 9.62 3.96 3.99
N ARG A 59 10.50 4.15 4.98
CA ARG A 59 10.90 3.07 5.85
C ARG A 59 9.72 2.57 6.66
N ASP A 60 8.88 3.48 7.15
CA ASP A 60 7.70 3.09 7.92
C ASP A 60 6.70 2.36 7.06
N ALA A 61 6.53 2.80 5.81
CA ALA A 61 5.64 2.11 4.88
C ALA A 61 6.17 0.70 4.58
N LEU A 62 7.49 0.57 4.42
CA LEU A 62 8.10 -0.72 4.18
C LEU A 62 7.90 -1.65 5.37
N LEU A 63 8.06 -1.13 6.58
CA LEU A 63 7.88 -1.94 7.78
C LEU A 63 6.45 -2.45 7.86
N ALA A 64 5.47 -1.61 7.52
CA ALA A 64 4.09 -2.04 7.54
C ALA A 64 3.85 -3.17 6.54
N ALA A 65 4.42 -3.04 5.33
CA ALA A 65 4.26 -4.05 4.31
C ALA A 65 4.91 -5.37 4.71
N GLU A 66 6.07 -5.29 5.34
CA GLU A 66 6.76 -6.51 5.80
C GLU A 66 6.00 -7.15 6.94
N HIS A 67 5.48 -6.35 7.84
CA HIS A 67 4.70 -6.86 8.97
C HIS A 67 3.43 -7.53 8.48
N ALA A 68 2.88 -7.06 7.37
CA ALA A 68 1.69 -7.65 6.77
C ALA A 68 2.01 -8.84 5.88
N GLU A 69 3.29 -9.16 5.72
CA GLU A 69 3.74 -10.28 4.89
C GLU A 69 3.31 -10.13 3.44
N LEU A 70 3.49 -8.93 2.91
CA LEU A 70 3.10 -8.64 1.53
C LEU A 70 4.23 -8.87 0.53
N ASP A 71 5.44 -9.18 0.99
CA ASP A 71 6.61 -9.40 0.15
C ASP A 71 6.88 -8.19 -0.75
N PRO A 72 7.14 -7.03 -0.17
CA PRO A 72 7.32 -5.82 -0.97
C PRO A 72 8.54 -5.90 -1.87
N ILE A 73 8.38 -5.48 -3.12
CA ILE A 73 9.47 -5.39 -4.08
C ILE A 73 10.14 -4.05 -3.97
N ARG A 74 9.36 -2.99 -3.84
CA ARG A 74 9.91 -1.65 -3.63
C ARG A 74 8.85 -0.72 -3.11
N VAL A 75 9.31 0.41 -2.57
CA VAL A 75 8.45 1.43 -2.01
C VAL A 75 8.83 2.76 -2.66
N VAL A 76 7.86 3.48 -3.17
CA VAL A 76 8.10 4.81 -3.74
C VAL A 76 7.10 5.80 -3.18
N GLU A 77 7.52 7.03 -3.06
CA GLU A 77 6.62 8.06 -2.59
C GLU A 77 5.60 8.39 -3.67
N ALA A 78 4.36 8.53 -3.28
CA ALA A 78 3.29 8.87 -4.19
C ALA A 78 2.82 10.29 -3.90
N VAL A 79 2.78 11.10 -4.94
CA VAL A 79 2.31 12.47 -4.80
C VAL A 79 0.97 12.57 -5.50
N SER A 80 -0.05 12.93 -4.75
CA SER A 80 -1.38 13.05 -5.32
C SER A 80 -1.54 14.39 -5.99
N SER A 81 -2.10 14.39 -7.18
CA SER A 81 -2.39 15.63 -7.85
C SER A 81 -3.87 15.85 -7.77
N SER A 82 -4.34 16.07 -6.64
CA SER A 82 -5.75 16.24 -6.48
C SER A 82 -6.03 17.60 -5.98
N PRO A 83 -5.78 18.58 -6.76
CA PRO A 83 -5.88 19.97 -6.32
C PRO A 83 -7.25 20.41 -5.99
N LEU A 84 -8.20 19.72 -6.51
CA LEU A 84 -9.49 20.16 -6.28
C LEU A 84 -9.84 20.30 -4.88
N LYS A 85 -9.45 19.37 -4.14
CA LYS A 85 -9.86 19.37 -2.80
C LYS A 85 -9.31 20.53 -2.13
N GLU A 86 -8.16 20.94 -2.43
CA GLU A 86 -7.68 22.05 -1.74
C GLU A 86 -8.05 23.26 -2.39
N GLY A 87 -8.21 23.26 -3.60
CA GLY A 87 -8.55 24.45 -4.27
C GLY A 87 -9.91 24.88 -3.94
N THR A 88 -10.58 24.07 -3.36
CA THR A 88 -11.96 24.40 -3.21
C THR A 88 -12.31 24.91 -1.92
#